data_469316ca0a7ec0de577af71d62a67541
#
_entry.id   469316ca0a7ec0de577af71d62a67541
#
_cell.length_a   1.000
_cell.length_b   1.000
_cell.length_c   1.000
_cell.angle_alpha   90.00
_cell.angle_beta   90.00
_cell.angle_gamma   90.00
#
_symmetry.space_group_name_H-M   'P 1'
#
loop_
_entity.id
_entity.type
_entity.pdbx_description
1 polymer ?
#
loop_
_entity_poly.entity_id
_entity_poly.type
_entity_poly.pdbx_seq_one_letter_code
_entity_poly.pdbx_strand_id
1 'polypeptide(L)'
;MTNEPDISVFRPDRPGIRKVLGDLEAEIMEFIWARPAGQGTTVREVFEILYERRRIAYTTVMNTMTRLAKKNLLRAKKQNLAYVYYPNLTQQEFVSRFVGRILEDLFVNFSGATLDSLNALPDQEAAAHVRALLDEITRRRAVEEGE
;
A
#
# COMPACT_ATOMS: atom_id res chain seq x y z
N MET A 1 -9.96 -15.93 2.65
CA MET A 1 -9.05 -15.21 1.73
C MET A 1 -8.90 -13.78 2.18
N THR A 2 -7.73 -13.42 2.58
CA THR A 2 -7.45 -12.06 2.98
C THR A 2 -7.05 -11.26 1.73
N ASN A 3 -7.73 -10.14 1.47
CA ASN A 3 -7.34 -9.19 0.43
C ASN A 3 -6.23 -8.27 0.94
N GLU A 4 -5.38 -8.81 1.81
CA GLU A 4 -4.28 -8.03 2.34
C GLU A 4 -3.21 -7.80 1.26
N PRO A 5 -2.75 -6.57 1.08
CA PRO A 5 -1.65 -6.31 0.17
C PRO A 5 -0.37 -6.94 0.69
N ASP A 6 0.41 -7.49 -0.21
CA ASP A 6 1.73 -8.04 0.14
C ASP A 6 2.73 -6.89 0.28
N ILE A 7 3.08 -6.58 1.52
CA ILE A 7 4.04 -5.53 1.86
C ILE A 7 5.26 -6.19 2.49
N SER A 8 6.20 -6.60 1.67
CA SER A 8 7.39 -7.32 2.13
C SER A 8 8.64 -6.45 2.27
N VAL A 9 8.62 -5.23 1.71
CA VAL A 9 9.78 -4.33 1.71
C VAL A 9 9.38 -3.00 2.34
N PHE A 10 10.23 -2.49 3.23
CA PHE A 10 10.06 -1.17 3.83
C PHE A 10 11.37 -0.38 3.69
N ARG A 11 11.25 0.80 3.04
CA ARG A 11 12.38 1.71 2.82
C ARG A 11 12.06 3.06 3.46
N PRO A 12 12.53 3.29 4.68
CA PRO A 12 12.17 4.51 5.42
C PRO A 12 12.69 5.81 4.79
N ASP A 13 13.74 5.71 3.98
CA ASP A 13 14.34 6.86 3.29
C ASP A 13 13.54 7.34 2.07
N ARG A 14 12.58 6.55 1.58
CA ARG A 14 11.77 6.89 0.41
C ARG A 14 10.51 7.66 0.83
N PRO A 15 10.00 8.59 -0.01
CA PRO A 15 8.81 9.38 0.35
C PRO A 15 7.50 8.63 0.15
N GLY A 16 6.56 8.84 1.06
CA GLY A 16 5.19 8.36 0.93
C GLY A 16 5.08 6.86 0.69
N ILE A 17 4.23 6.47 -0.25
CA ILE A 17 4.00 5.04 -0.57
C ILE A 17 5.21 4.36 -1.19
N ARG A 18 6.21 5.13 -1.62
CA ARG A 18 7.47 4.57 -2.11
C ARG A 18 8.30 3.91 -1.01
N LYS A 19 7.92 4.08 0.23
CA LYS A 19 8.50 3.33 1.35
C LYS A 19 8.22 1.83 1.23
N VAL A 20 7.13 1.46 0.59
CA VAL A 20 6.70 0.06 0.46
C VAL A 20 6.49 -0.39 -0.99
N LEU A 21 6.50 0.53 -1.94
CA LEU A 21 6.35 0.25 -3.37
C LEU A 21 7.55 0.80 -4.15
N GLY A 22 7.90 0.12 -5.24
CA GLY A 22 8.87 0.67 -6.18
C GLY A 22 8.33 1.93 -6.86
N ASP A 23 9.22 2.72 -7.48
CA ASP A 23 8.84 4.00 -8.10
C ASP A 23 7.76 3.82 -9.17
N LEU A 24 7.92 2.85 -10.05
CA LEU A 24 6.95 2.60 -11.11
C LEU A 24 5.64 2.03 -10.55
N GLU A 25 5.72 1.13 -9.57
CA GLU A 25 4.53 0.60 -8.90
C GLU A 25 3.72 1.72 -8.25
N ALA A 26 4.38 2.62 -7.55
CA ALA A 26 3.74 3.76 -6.90
C ALA A 26 3.09 4.69 -7.92
N GLU A 27 3.79 5.00 -9.01
CA GLU A 27 3.29 5.87 -10.06
C GLU A 27 2.03 5.28 -10.72
N ILE A 28 2.03 3.99 -10.99
CA ILE A 28 0.87 3.30 -11.57
C ILE A 28 -0.30 3.30 -10.59
N MET A 29 -0.06 3.00 -9.33
CA MET A 29 -1.13 3.00 -8.33
C MET A 29 -1.71 4.40 -8.12
N GLU A 30 -0.87 5.43 -8.08
CA GLU A 30 -1.33 6.82 -7.97
C GLU A 30 -2.24 7.19 -9.14
N PHE A 31 -1.88 6.77 -10.35
CA PHE A 31 -2.70 6.99 -11.53
C PHE A 31 -4.06 6.29 -11.42
N ILE A 32 -4.06 5.02 -11.00
CA ILE A 32 -5.29 4.24 -10.87
C ILE A 32 -6.19 4.80 -9.78
N TRP A 33 -5.63 5.16 -8.63
CA TRP A 33 -6.41 5.73 -7.53
C TRP A 33 -6.98 7.12 -7.86
N ALA A 34 -6.35 7.87 -8.76
CA ALA A 34 -6.85 9.18 -9.17
C ALA A 34 -8.06 9.08 -10.11
N ARG A 35 -8.33 7.92 -10.69
CA ARG A 35 -9.48 7.72 -11.56
C ARG A 35 -10.76 7.58 -10.74
N PRO A 36 -11.92 7.91 -11.36
CA PRO A 36 -13.22 7.75 -10.67
C PRO A 36 -13.43 6.31 -10.17
N ALA A 37 -14.07 6.19 -9.02
CA ALA A 37 -14.36 4.89 -8.42
C ALA A 37 -15.14 4.01 -9.40
N GLY A 38 -14.74 2.74 -9.49
CA GLY A 38 -15.39 1.77 -10.38
C GLY A 38 -14.89 1.78 -11.81
N GLN A 39 -14.05 2.75 -12.19
CA GLN A 39 -13.47 2.79 -13.53
C GLN A 39 -12.25 1.87 -13.63
N GLY A 40 -12.31 0.91 -14.57
CA GLY A 40 -11.18 0.02 -14.83
C GLY A 40 -10.08 0.72 -15.63
N THR A 41 -8.88 0.16 -15.57
CA THR A 41 -7.70 0.70 -16.25
C THR A 41 -7.01 -0.44 -17.02
N THR A 42 -6.70 -0.20 -18.29
CA THR A 42 -5.95 -1.15 -19.10
C THR A 42 -4.46 -0.85 -19.05
N VAL A 43 -3.65 -1.85 -19.36
CA VAL A 43 -2.20 -1.66 -19.51
C VAL A 43 -1.89 -0.61 -20.57
N ARG A 44 -2.65 -0.60 -21.65
CA ARG A 44 -2.45 0.36 -22.74
C ARG A 44 -2.64 1.81 -22.30
N GLU A 45 -3.68 2.06 -21.51
CA GLU A 45 -3.94 3.41 -20.98
C GLU A 45 -2.77 3.90 -20.12
N VAL A 46 -2.27 3.05 -19.25
CA VAL A 46 -1.12 3.38 -18.40
C VAL A 46 0.13 3.58 -19.24
N PHE A 47 0.35 2.68 -20.19
CA PHE A 47 1.51 2.75 -21.09
C PHE A 47 1.55 4.06 -21.87
N GLU A 48 0.43 4.48 -22.46
CA GLU A 48 0.37 5.69 -23.26
C GLU A 48 0.76 6.93 -22.45
N ILE A 49 0.31 7.02 -21.21
CA ILE A 49 0.61 8.15 -20.33
C ILE A 49 2.08 8.12 -19.90
N LEU A 50 2.58 6.96 -19.47
CA LEU A 50 3.96 6.84 -19.00
C LEU A 50 4.97 6.96 -20.12
N TYR A 51 4.63 6.51 -21.32
CA TYR A 51 5.50 6.60 -22.47
C TYR A 51 5.81 8.06 -22.85
N GLU A 52 4.84 8.94 -22.74
CA GLU A 52 5.04 10.37 -22.99
C GLU A 52 6.01 10.99 -21.97
N ARG A 53 5.97 10.50 -20.74
CA ARG A 53 6.81 11.02 -19.65
C ARG A 53 8.24 10.49 -19.69
N ARG A 54 8.42 9.18 -19.90
CA ARG A 54 9.70 8.50 -19.70
C ARG A 54 10.07 7.44 -20.73
N ARG A 55 9.30 7.28 -21.78
CA ARG A 55 9.59 6.27 -22.81
C ARG A 55 9.73 4.85 -22.27
N ILE A 56 8.89 4.46 -21.32
CA ILE A 56 8.88 3.13 -20.74
C ILE A 56 8.30 2.13 -21.73
N ALA A 57 8.90 0.92 -21.80
CA ALA A 57 8.42 -0.14 -22.68
C ALA A 57 7.07 -0.69 -22.21
N TYR A 58 6.23 -1.09 -23.16
CA TYR A 58 4.91 -1.68 -22.87
C TYR A 58 5.03 -2.89 -21.96
N THR A 59 6.00 -3.79 -22.23
CA THR A 59 6.20 -4.98 -21.41
C THR A 59 6.58 -4.67 -19.98
N THR A 60 7.29 -3.57 -19.74
CA THR A 60 7.65 -3.12 -18.39
C THR A 60 6.39 -2.72 -17.62
N VAL A 61 5.49 -1.97 -18.26
CA VAL A 61 4.21 -1.59 -17.65
C VAL A 61 3.35 -2.83 -17.38
N MET A 62 3.23 -3.72 -18.36
CA MET A 62 2.46 -4.95 -18.22
C MET A 62 2.96 -5.81 -17.06
N ASN A 63 4.27 -6.03 -16.99
CA ASN A 63 4.87 -6.83 -15.92
C ASN A 63 4.67 -6.20 -14.54
N THR A 64 4.76 -4.88 -14.47
CA THR A 64 4.55 -4.16 -13.21
C THR A 64 3.10 -4.28 -12.74
N MET A 65 2.14 -4.12 -13.66
CA MET A 65 0.71 -4.29 -13.31
C MET A 65 0.38 -5.72 -12.92
N THR A 66 0.97 -6.71 -13.59
CA THR A 66 0.84 -8.12 -13.21
C THR A 66 1.38 -8.35 -11.80
N ARG A 67 2.52 -7.75 -11.48
CA ARG A 67 3.12 -7.86 -10.14
C ARG A 67 2.24 -7.20 -9.08
N LEU A 68 1.65 -6.05 -9.39
CA LEU A 68 0.71 -5.38 -8.47
C LEU A 68 -0.52 -6.25 -8.21
N ALA A 69 -0.99 -6.98 -9.22
CA ALA A 69 -2.09 -7.94 -9.04
C ALA A 69 -1.67 -9.10 -8.15
N LYS A 70 -0.45 -9.62 -8.30
CA LYS A 70 0.07 -10.68 -7.44
C LYS A 70 0.22 -10.23 -6.00
N LYS A 71 0.53 -8.95 -5.79
CA LYS A 71 0.64 -8.35 -4.46
C LYS A 71 -0.72 -7.98 -3.85
N ASN A 72 -1.82 -8.28 -4.53
CA ASN A 72 -3.19 -7.97 -4.10
C ASN A 72 -3.53 -6.48 -4.01
N LEU A 73 -2.78 -5.62 -4.70
CA LEU A 73 -3.15 -4.21 -4.82
C LEU A 73 -4.13 -3.98 -5.96
N LEU A 74 -4.05 -4.80 -7.00
CA LEU A 74 -4.95 -4.76 -8.14
C LEU A 74 -5.61 -6.12 -8.33
N ARG A 75 -6.78 -6.11 -8.99
CA ARG A 75 -7.40 -7.33 -9.52
C ARG A 75 -7.63 -7.13 -11.00
N ALA A 76 -7.36 -8.17 -11.78
CA ALA A 76 -7.55 -8.17 -13.22
C ALA A 76 -8.87 -8.86 -13.56
N LYS A 77 -9.67 -8.23 -14.42
CA LYS A 77 -10.85 -8.83 -15.00
C LYS A 77 -10.68 -8.91 -16.52
N LYS A 78 -10.91 -10.07 -17.08
CA LYS A 78 -10.90 -10.23 -18.53
C LYS A 78 -12.19 -9.66 -19.10
N GLN A 79 -12.07 -8.65 -19.94
CA GLN A 79 -13.20 -8.06 -20.66
C GLN A 79 -12.86 -8.10 -22.16
N ASN A 80 -13.67 -8.81 -22.94
CA ASN A 80 -13.38 -9.10 -24.33
C ASN A 80 -12.02 -9.80 -24.47
N LEU A 81 -11.05 -9.22 -25.16
CA LEU A 81 -9.74 -9.79 -25.38
C LEU A 81 -8.64 -9.13 -24.53
N ALA A 82 -9.03 -8.24 -23.62
CA ALA A 82 -8.07 -7.49 -22.80
C ALA A 82 -8.37 -7.65 -21.31
N TYR A 83 -7.34 -7.46 -20.48
CA TYR A 83 -7.51 -7.40 -19.04
C TYR A 83 -7.73 -5.95 -18.61
N VAL A 84 -8.69 -5.77 -17.72
CA VAL A 84 -8.98 -4.47 -17.10
C VAL A 84 -8.67 -4.61 -15.62
N TYR A 85 -7.91 -3.65 -15.09
CA TYR A 85 -7.42 -3.68 -13.72
C TYR A 85 -8.22 -2.74 -12.84
N TYR A 86 -8.51 -3.18 -11.63
CA TYR A 86 -9.24 -2.41 -10.61
C TYR A 86 -8.45 -2.45 -9.30
N PRO A 87 -8.43 -1.36 -8.53
CA PRO A 87 -7.78 -1.40 -7.22
C PRO A 87 -8.58 -2.25 -6.24
N ASN A 88 -7.90 -3.07 -5.45
CA ASN A 88 -8.54 -3.88 -4.41
C ASN A 88 -8.89 -3.07 -3.16
N LEU A 89 -8.25 -1.93 -3.00
CA LEU A 89 -8.43 -1.05 -1.85
C LEU A 89 -8.17 0.39 -2.28
N THR A 90 -8.72 1.33 -1.53
CA THR A 90 -8.45 2.75 -1.77
C THR A 90 -7.03 3.10 -1.33
N GLN A 91 -6.54 4.26 -1.77
CA GLN A 91 -5.23 4.75 -1.34
C GLN A 91 -5.18 4.89 0.18
N GLN A 92 -6.24 5.43 0.78
CA GLN A 92 -6.31 5.60 2.23
C GLN A 92 -6.26 4.25 2.97
N GLU A 93 -7.00 3.25 2.47
CA GLU A 93 -6.96 1.91 3.04
C GLU A 93 -5.57 1.29 2.92
N PHE A 94 -4.92 1.46 1.78
CA PHE A 94 -3.55 0.95 1.58
C PHE A 94 -2.57 1.60 2.55
N VAL A 95 -2.61 2.93 2.67
CA VAL A 95 -1.73 3.67 3.59
C VAL A 95 -1.95 3.21 5.03
N SER A 96 -3.22 3.11 5.45
CA SER A 96 -3.55 2.65 6.80
C SER A 96 -3.02 1.25 7.09
N ARG A 97 -3.12 0.35 6.12
CA ARG A 97 -2.66 -1.03 6.30
C ARG A 97 -1.14 -1.13 6.43
N PHE A 98 -0.39 -0.45 5.55
CA PHE A 98 1.06 -0.56 5.67
C PHE A 98 1.61 0.17 6.90
N VAL A 99 1.03 1.32 7.27
CA VAL A 99 1.43 2.01 8.50
C VAL A 99 1.14 1.14 9.73
N GLY A 100 -0.06 0.56 9.79
CA GLY A 100 -0.41 -0.32 10.89
C GLY A 100 0.51 -1.52 10.98
N ARG A 101 0.88 -2.10 9.85
CA ARG A 101 1.77 -3.25 9.81
C ARG A 101 3.19 -2.93 10.26
N ILE A 102 3.70 -1.76 9.86
CA ILE A 102 5.02 -1.28 10.30
C ILE A 102 5.02 -1.04 11.80
N LEU A 103 3.98 -0.37 12.33
CA LEU A 103 3.85 -0.11 13.77
C LEU A 103 3.74 -1.41 14.56
N GLU A 104 2.97 -2.37 14.06
CA GLU A 104 2.85 -3.68 14.69
C GLU A 104 4.19 -4.38 14.78
N ASP A 105 4.94 -4.39 13.67
CA ASP A 105 6.26 -5.01 13.63
C ASP A 105 7.23 -4.35 14.62
N LEU A 106 7.25 -3.02 14.65
CA LEU A 106 8.09 -2.27 15.59
C LEU A 106 7.68 -2.53 17.03
N PHE A 107 6.38 -2.56 17.29
CA PHE A 107 5.87 -2.79 18.65
C PHE A 107 6.19 -4.19 19.13
N VAL A 108 6.10 -5.19 18.26
CA VAL A 108 6.39 -6.59 18.60
C VAL A 108 7.88 -6.81 18.84
N ASN A 109 8.72 -6.29 17.95
CA ASN A 109 10.16 -6.54 17.99
C ASN A 109 10.92 -5.56 18.89
N PHE A 110 10.41 -4.33 19.04
CA PHE A 110 11.09 -3.25 19.76
C PHE A 110 10.10 -2.47 20.61
N SER A 111 9.33 -3.16 21.48
CA SER A 111 8.24 -2.55 22.22
C SER A 111 8.68 -1.39 23.12
N GLY A 112 9.79 -1.54 23.86
CA GLY A 112 10.30 -0.50 24.74
C GLY A 112 10.72 0.75 23.99
N ALA A 113 11.54 0.59 22.95
CA ALA A 113 12.02 1.70 22.14
C ALA A 113 10.87 2.39 21.39
N THR A 114 9.88 1.63 20.95
CA THR A 114 8.72 2.17 20.27
C THR A 114 7.89 3.04 21.19
N LEU A 115 7.62 2.57 22.42
CA LEU A 115 6.90 3.35 23.43
C LEU A 115 7.66 4.61 23.81
N ASP A 116 8.97 4.51 24.03
CA ASP A 116 9.79 5.66 24.37
C ASP A 116 9.76 6.73 23.27
N SER A 117 9.83 6.29 22.02
CA SER A 117 9.78 7.19 20.86
C SER A 117 8.42 7.88 20.75
N LEU A 118 7.33 7.15 21.01
CA LEU A 118 5.98 7.73 21.02
C LEU A 118 5.84 8.79 22.11
N ASN A 119 6.37 8.55 23.30
CA ASN A 119 6.31 9.49 24.41
C ASN A 119 7.17 10.73 24.19
N ALA A 120 8.17 10.63 23.32
CA ALA A 120 9.09 11.73 23.00
C ALA A 120 8.59 12.58 21.80
N LEU A 121 7.45 12.24 21.18
CA LEU A 121 6.92 13.03 20.06
C LEU A 121 6.59 14.45 20.51
N PRO A 122 7.02 15.46 19.76
CA PRO A 122 6.79 16.86 20.13
C PRO A 122 5.33 17.31 19.98
N ASP A 123 4.57 16.64 19.10
CA ASP A 123 3.16 16.94 18.85
C ASP A 123 2.29 15.98 19.64
N GLN A 124 1.57 16.51 20.64
CA GLN A 124 0.70 15.70 21.51
C GLN A 124 -0.48 15.09 20.75
N GLU A 125 -1.00 15.79 19.76
CA GLU A 125 -2.11 15.29 18.96
C GLU A 125 -1.66 14.11 18.11
N ALA A 126 -0.51 14.22 17.45
CA ALA A 126 0.08 13.14 16.66
C ALA A 126 0.40 11.93 17.55
N ALA A 127 0.94 12.17 18.75
CA ALA A 127 1.24 11.10 19.70
C ALA A 127 -0.01 10.36 20.13
N ALA A 128 -1.10 11.08 20.42
CA ALA A 128 -2.37 10.47 20.80
C ALA A 128 -2.96 9.63 19.67
N HIS A 129 -2.86 10.12 18.43
CA HIS A 129 -3.34 9.39 17.25
C HIS A 129 -2.60 8.07 17.06
N VAL A 130 -1.27 8.10 17.18
CA VAL A 130 -0.44 6.90 17.04
C VAL A 130 -0.72 5.90 18.16
N ARG A 131 -0.89 6.38 19.41
CA ARG A 131 -1.26 5.51 20.53
C ARG A 131 -2.58 4.80 20.31
N ALA A 132 -3.59 5.51 19.76
CA ALA A 132 -4.88 4.92 19.45
C ALA A 132 -4.75 3.78 18.44
N LEU A 133 -3.91 3.97 17.43
CA LEU A 133 -3.65 2.92 16.43
C LEU A 133 -2.95 1.70 17.04
N LEU A 134 -1.96 1.93 17.90
CA LEU A 134 -1.26 0.84 18.60
C LEU A 134 -2.19 0.04 19.52
N ASP A 135 -3.09 0.74 20.23
CA ASP A 135 -4.08 0.08 21.09
C ASP A 135 -5.01 -0.80 20.25
N GLU A 136 -5.41 -0.34 19.06
CA GLU A 136 -6.23 -1.11 18.15
C GLU A 136 -5.50 -2.38 17.69
N ILE A 137 -4.24 -2.26 17.30
CA ILE A 137 -3.42 -3.40 16.87
C ILE A 137 -3.26 -4.40 18.00
N THR A 138 -2.95 -3.94 19.20
CA THR A 138 -2.79 -4.79 20.40
C THR A 138 -4.08 -5.53 20.69
N ARG A 139 -5.21 -4.86 20.62
CA ARG A 139 -6.52 -5.46 20.88
C ARG A 139 -6.84 -6.56 19.87
N ARG A 140 -6.56 -6.32 18.58
CA ARG A 140 -6.77 -7.34 17.53
C ARG A 140 -5.93 -8.57 17.76
N ARG A 141 -4.67 -8.40 18.15
CA ARG A 141 -3.78 -9.51 18.45
C ARG A 141 -4.25 -10.31 19.66
N ALA A 142 -4.70 -9.64 20.70
CA ALA A 142 -5.24 -10.31 21.89
C ALA A 142 -6.44 -11.18 21.56
N VAL A 143 -7.32 -10.72 20.65
CA VAL A 143 -8.47 -11.50 20.17
C VAL A 143 -8.00 -12.72 19.38
N GLU A 144 -7.01 -12.57 18.51
CA GLU A 144 -6.47 -13.68 17.73
C GLU A 144 -5.76 -14.71 18.60
N GLU A 145 -5.03 -14.28 19.61
CA GLU A 145 -4.33 -15.17 20.53
C GLU A 145 -5.28 -15.83 21.54
N GLY A 146 -6.44 -15.23 21.78
CA GLY A 146 -7.46 -15.76 22.69
C GLY A 146 -8.35 -16.84 22.08
N GLU A 147 -8.20 -17.09 20.79
CA GLU A 147 -8.90 -18.16 20.11
C GLU A 147 -8.02 -19.40 20.03
#